data_93eeff8543fff3f51bf656ef9d206137
#
_entry.id   93eeff8543fff3f51bf656ef9d206137
#
_cell.length_a   1.000
_cell.length_b   1.000
_cell.length_c   1.000
_cell.angle_alpha   90.00
_cell.angle_beta   90.00
_cell.angle_gamma   90.00
#
_symmetry.space_group_name_H-M   'P 1'
#
loop_
_entity.id
_entity.type
_entity.pdbx_description
1 polymer ?
#
loop_
_entity_poly.entity_id
_entity_poly.type
_entity_poly.pdbx_seq_one_letter_code
_entity_poly.pdbx_strand_id
1 'polypeptide(L)' 'VLTACIDPKKSTEIQEIIGIKHRETFQRNYLDVLLEQGLLVRTILDKPQSRFQRYKTTEQGQTFLKQNRQ' A
#
# COMPACT_ATOMS: atom_id res chain seq x y z
N VAL A 1 -6.68 -0.71 1.43
CA VAL A 1 -5.24 -0.92 1.26
C VAL A 1 -4.48 -0.68 2.55
N LEU A 2 -4.72 0.43 3.22
CA LEU A 2 -3.96 0.75 4.44
C LEU A 2 -4.18 -0.29 5.55
N THR A 3 -5.40 -0.76 5.74
CA THR A 3 -5.70 -1.78 6.74
C THR A 3 -4.98 -3.09 6.41
N ALA A 4 -4.92 -3.47 5.15
CA ALA A 4 -4.24 -4.68 4.73
C ALA A 4 -2.74 -4.60 4.88
N CYS A 5 -2.17 -3.40 4.82
CA CYS A 5 -0.72 -3.18 4.83
C CYS A 5 -0.15 -2.84 6.21
N ILE A 6 -0.91 -2.98 7.29
CA ILE A 6 -0.37 -2.83 8.64
C ILE A 6 0.82 -3.78 8.82
N ASP A 7 0.70 -5.00 8.32
CA ASP A 7 1.86 -5.88 8.10
C ASP A 7 2.32 -5.74 6.65
N PRO A 8 3.63 -5.79 6.37
CA PRO A 8 4.12 -5.64 4.99
C PRO A 8 3.51 -6.68 4.05
N LYS A 9 3.04 -6.22 2.90
CA LYS A 9 2.39 -7.07 1.87
C LYS A 9 2.94 -6.75 0.49
N LYS A 10 3.01 -7.76 -0.36
CA LYS A 10 3.33 -7.57 -1.77
C LYS A 10 2.13 -6.97 -2.48
N SER A 11 2.39 -6.25 -3.59
CA SER A 11 1.32 -5.62 -4.36
C SER A 11 0.28 -6.64 -4.84
N THR A 12 0.72 -7.84 -5.25
CA THR A 12 -0.19 -8.89 -5.68
C THR A 12 -1.09 -9.37 -4.55
N GLU A 13 -0.55 -9.48 -3.34
CA GLU A 13 -1.33 -9.87 -2.17
C GLU A 13 -2.40 -8.82 -1.84
N ILE A 14 -2.01 -7.54 -1.88
CA ILE A 14 -2.94 -6.44 -1.63
C ILE A 14 -4.05 -6.43 -2.68
N GLN A 15 -3.67 -6.61 -3.93
CA GLN A 15 -4.60 -6.64 -5.05
C GLN A 15 -5.66 -7.74 -4.89
N GLU A 16 -5.25 -8.91 -4.44
CA GLU A 16 -6.17 -10.00 -4.15
C GLU A 16 -7.13 -9.68 -3.01
N ILE A 17 -6.61 -9.07 -1.94
CA ILE A 17 -7.42 -8.73 -0.77
C ILE A 17 -8.53 -7.75 -1.15
N ILE A 18 -8.23 -6.73 -1.95
CA ILE A 18 -9.21 -5.71 -2.32
C ILE A 18 -9.99 -6.06 -3.59
N GLY A 19 -9.64 -7.15 -4.26
CA GLY A 19 -10.41 -7.69 -5.39
C GLY A 19 -10.30 -6.91 -6.69
N ILE A 20 -9.24 -6.14 -6.90
CA ILE A 20 -9.04 -5.38 -8.13
C ILE A 20 -8.21 -6.21 -9.11
N LYS A 21 -8.76 -6.43 -10.30
CA LYS A 21 -8.11 -7.28 -11.31
C LYS A 21 -7.12 -6.54 -12.20
N HIS A 22 -7.31 -5.24 -12.39
CA HIS A 22 -6.46 -4.44 -13.27
C HIS A 22 -5.27 -3.88 -12.53
N ARG A 23 -4.08 -4.42 -12.83
CA ARG A 23 -2.86 -4.07 -12.13
C ARG A 23 -2.48 -2.59 -12.29
N GLU A 24 -2.61 -2.04 -13.50
CA GLU A 24 -2.27 -0.63 -13.73
C GLU A 24 -3.16 0.31 -12.95
N THR A 25 -4.46 0.05 -12.95
CA THR A 25 -5.43 0.84 -12.19
C THR A 25 -5.12 0.78 -10.70
N PHE A 26 -4.83 -0.42 -10.20
CA PHE A 26 -4.48 -0.63 -8.81
C PHE A 26 -3.22 0.15 -8.43
N GLN A 27 -2.15 0.00 -9.22
CA GLN A 27 -0.88 0.68 -8.96
C GLN A 27 -1.06 2.19 -8.96
N ARG A 28 -1.71 2.73 -9.99
CA ARG A 28 -1.81 4.17 -10.23
C ARG A 28 -2.80 4.85 -9.28
N ASN A 29 -3.97 4.25 -9.07
CA ASN A 29 -5.04 4.89 -8.31
C ASN A 29 -4.99 4.59 -6.80
N TYR A 30 -4.30 3.56 -6.40
CA TYR A 30 -4.23 3.16 -5.00
C TYR A 30 -2.83 3.27 -4.43
N LEU A 31 -1.88 2.50 -4.94
CA LEU A 31 -0.55 2.46 -4.35
C LEU A 31 0.20 3.77 -4.52
N ASP A 32 0.25 4.31 -5.74
CA ASP A 32 1.00 5.54 -6.01
C ASP A 32 0.42 6.73 -5.23
N VAL A 33 -0.89 6.83 -5.15
CA VAL A 33 -1.55 7.90 -4.40
C VAL A 33 -1.19 7.84 -2.91
N LEU A 34 -1.25 6.65 -2.32
CA LEU A 34 -0.93 6.46 -0.91
C LEU A 34 0.55 6.70 -0.61
N LEU A 35 1.42 6.27 -1.52
CA LEU A 35 2.85 6.51 -1.40
C LEU A 35 3.15 8.02 -1.45
N GLU A 36 2.52 8.73 -2.36
CA GLU A 36 2.70 10.17 -2.52
C GLU A 36 2.21 10.94 -1.29
N GLN A 37 1.12 10.50 -0.69
CA GLN A 37 0.57 11.12 0.51
C GLN A 37 1.32 10.74 1.79
N GLY A 38 2.29 9.84 1.70
CA GLY A 38 3.06 9.41 2.87
C GLY A 38 2.32 8.47 3.80
N LEU A 39 1.22 7.88 3.34
CA LEU A 39 0.42 6.94 4.13
C LEU A 39 0.91 5.51 3.99
N LEU A 40 1.66 5.24 2.93
CA LEU A 40 2.21 3.93 2.61
C LEU A 40 3.69 4.10 2.28
N VAL A 41 4.52 3.09 2.58
CA VAL A 41 5.95 3.12 2.29
C VAL A 41 6.39 1.79 1.69
N ARG A 42 7.38 1.86 0.80
CA ARG A 42 8.04 0.68 0.25
C ARG A 42 9.06 0.16 1.25
N THR A 43 9.14 -1.17 1.41
CA THR A 43 10.11 -1.77 2.31
C THR A 43 11.51 -1.85 1.69
N ILE A 44 11.58 -1.93 0.36
CA ILE A 44 12.86 -1.92 -0.38
C ILE A 44 12.92 -0.63 -1.19
N LEU A 45 13.64 0.37 -0.68
CA LEU A 45 13.72 1.69 -1.30
C LEU A 45 14.65 1.71 -2.51
N ASP A 46 15.73 0.93 -2.46
CA ASP A 46 16.74 0.90 -3.52
C ASP A 46 16.25 0.25 -4.80
N LYS A 47 15.32 -0.67 -4.69
CA LYS A 47 14.82 -1.44 -5.83
C LYS A 47 13.29 -1.47 -5.78
N PRO A 48 12.63 -0.38 -6.16
CA PRO A 48 11.16 -0.30 -6.05
C PRO A 48 10.42 -1.34 -6.89
N GLN A 49 11.06 -1.88 -7.93
CA GLN A 49 10.44 -2.89 -8.79
C GLN A 49 10.91 -4.31 -8.48
N SER A 50 11.60 -4.51 -7.35
CA SER A 50 12.03 -5.84 -6.92
C SER A 50 10.81 -6.73 -6.70
N ARG A 51 10.94 -8.01 -7.09
CA ARG A 51 9.88 -9.00 -6.83
C ARG A 51 9.68 -9.25 -5.33
N PHE A 52 10.62 -8.81 -4.50
CA PHE A 52 10.51 -8.91 -3.04
C PHE A 52 9.95 -7.64 -2.42
N GLN A 53 9.61 -6.65 -3.24
CA GLN A 53 9.06 -5.40 -2.75
C GLN A 53 7.76 -5.63 -2.01
N ARG A 54 7.63 -4.99 -0.83
CA ARG A 54 6.42 -5.00 -0.03
C ARG A 54 6.05 -3.58 0.34
N TYR A 55 4.81 -3.40 0.70
CA TYR A 55 4.28 -2.10 1.10
C TYR A 55 3.78 -2.19 2.53
N LYS A 56 4.05 -1.15 3.30
CA LYS A 56 3.66 -1.09 4.71
C LYS A 56 3.00 0.25 4.99
N THR A 57 1.93 0.23 5.79
CA THR A 57 1.26 1.45 6.24
C THR A 57 2.16 2.17 7.24
N THR A 58 2.40 3.46 7.02
CA THR A 58 3.22 4.28 7.91
C THR A 58 2.46 4.64 9.18
N GLU A 59 3.15 5.22 10.17
CA GLU A 59 2.49 5.77 11.35
C GLU A 59 1.43 6.78 10.96
N GLN A 60 1.74 7.63 9.99
CA GLN A 60 0.80 8.61 9.46
C GLN A 60 -0.42 7.91 8.85
N GLY A 61 -0.21 6.81 8.13
CA GLY A 61 -1.28 6.01 7.58
C GLY A 61 -2.15 5.39 8.67
N GLN A 62 -1.55 4.89 9.73
CA GLN A 62 -2.29 4.33 10.87
C GLN A 62 -3.11 5.40 11.58
N THR A 63 -2.54 6.59 11.75
CA THR A 63 -3.25 7.74 12.32
C THR A 63 -4.45 8.12 11.45
N PHE A 64 -4.26 8.14 10.14
CA PHE A 64 -5.33 8.40 9.18
C PHE A 64 -6.47 7.40 9.33
N LEU A 65 -6.15 6.13 9.46
CA LEU A 65 -7.16 5.09 9.66
C LEU A 65 -7.95 5.31 10.95
N LYS A 66 -7.28 5.69 12.02
CA LYS A 66 -7.94 5.96 13.29
C LYS A 66 -8.86 7.17 13.21
N GLN A 67 -8.42 8.23 12.54
CA GLN A 67 -9.20 9.46 12.41
C GLN A 67 -10.43 9.29 11.53
N ASN A 68 -10.37 8.42 10.53
CA ASN A 68 -11.48 8.19 9.60
C ASN A 68 -12.30 6.96 9.97
N ARG A 69 -12.03 6.38 11.10
CA ARG A 69 -12.77 5.22 11.59
C ARG A 69 -14.04 5.69 12.29
N GLN A 70 -15.13 5.12 11.90
CA GLN A 70 -16.41 5.41 12.53
C GLN A 70 -16.97 4.17 13.21
#